data_d9273c61ace57cb34885899d8f53fea4
#
_entry.id   d9273c61ace57cb34885899d8f53fea4
#
_cell.length_a   1.000
_cell.length_b   1.000
_cell.length_c   1.000
_cell.angle_alpha   90.00
_cell.angle_beta   90.00
_cell.angle_gamma   90.00
#
_symmetry.space_group_name_H-M   'P 1'
#
loop_
_entity.id
_entity.type
_entity.pdbx_description
1 polymer ?
#
loop_
_entity_poly.entity_id
_entity_poly.type
_entity_poly.pdbx_seq_one_letter_code
_entity_poly.pdbx_strand_id
1 'polypeptide(L)'
;KTTKIKDIILQVGRTGVITPVAVVEPTDIEGVIVERASLHNFDEIQRKDIKINDEVIIIRSGDVIPKITKVFTERRNGTEINIPRPTSCPDCSSELLDDGALIKCQNLDCPSRVVNSIIYFASKNCMNIDGLGNKIVETLVNEKKIYDILDLYSLKYEDLENLEGFKEKKINNLLNAIENTKGTALHRIINALGIEHIGEVASKQICLEFGLNVINVDYDSLIALDGLGGQMANSFCEFMRVNKDLVLKLFEIITPTVEEKKEVLENPFKGKTVVITGTMSVSRGDIKTMLENLGAKVASSVSKKTDYVIFGEDAGSKYDKAIELNVTVL
;
A
#
# COMPACT_ATOMS: atom_id res chain seq x y z
N LYS A 1 -10.32 31.49 -15.96
CA LYS A 1 -11.64 31.66 -16.58
C LYS A 1 -12.73 31.24 -15.62
N THR A 2 -13.91 31.82 -15.73
CA THR A 2 -15.12 31.45 -14.95
C THR A 2 -15.93 30.43 -15.75
N THR A 3 -16.45 29.43 -15.06
CA THR A 3 -17.34 28.39 -15.61
C THR A 3 -18.27 27.87 -14.53
N LYS A 4 -19.25 27.03 -14.91
CA LYS A 4 -20.21 26.43 -13.98
C LYS A 4 -19.99 24.92 -13.88
N ILE A 5 -20.05 24.36 -12.66
CA ILE A 5 -19.99 22.92 -12.44
C ILE A 5 -21.34 22.31 -12.80
N LYS A 6 -21.35 21.37 -13.74
CA LYS A 6 -22.55 20.65 -14.19
C LYS A 6 -22.77 19.37 -13.43
N ASP A 7 -21.67 18.66 -13.15
CA ASP A 7 -21.71 17.35 -12.51
C ASP A 7 -20.36 17.01 -11.88
N ILE A 8 -20.33 15.94 -11.09
CA ILE A 8 -19.11 15.35 -10.54
C ILE A 8 -19.03 13.88 -10.95
N ILE A 9 -17.94 13.52 -11.57
CA ILE A 9 -17.64 12.11 -11.85
C ILE A 9 -16.54 11.62 -10.90
N LEU A 10 -16.63 10.37 -10.49
CA LEU A 10 -15.63 9.70 -9.66
C LEU A 10 -14.75 8.82 -10.56
N GLN A 11 -13.45 9.03 -10.49
CA GLN A 11 -12.47 8.22 -11.21
C GLN A 11 -11.72 7.33 -10.25
N VAL A 12 -11.63 6.05 -10.56
CA VAL A 12 -10.81 5.09 -9.81
C VAL A 12 -9.41 5.12 -10.41
N GLY A 13 -8.46 5.59 -9.62
CA GLY A 13 -7.04 5.57 -10.01
C GLY A 13 -6.46 4.15 -9.95
N ARG A 14 -5.31 3.96 -10.60
CA ARG A 14 -4.61 2.67 -10.66
C ARG A 14 -4.26 2.07 -9.30
N THR A 15 -4.17 2.87 -8.26
CA THR A 15 -3.94 2.44 -6.87
C THR A 15 -5.24 2.26 -6.07
N GLY A 16 -6.40 2.38 -6.72
CA GLY A 16 -7.72 2.33 -6.10
C GLY A 16 -8.22 3.65 -5.51
N VAL A 17 -7.40 4.72 -5.52
CA VAL A 17 -7.82 6.04 -5.00
C VAL A 17 -8.97 6.58 -5.84
N ILE A 18 -10.03 7.01 -5.16
CA ILE A 18 -11.17 7.68 -5.77
C ILE A 18 -10.87 9.16 -5.90
N THR A 19 -10.77 9.65 -7.12
CA THR A 19 -10.52 11.06 -7.42
C THR A 19 -11.78 11.70 -7.96
N PRO A 20 -12.35 12.70 -7.28
CA PRO A 20 -13.49 13.46 -7.81
C PRO A 20 -13.01 14.43 -8.90
N VAL A 21 -13.77 14.49 -9.99
CA VAL A 21 -13.51 15.37 -11.14
C VAL A 21 -14.78 16.14 -11.47
N ALA A 22 -14.70 17.45 -11.45
CA ALA A 22 -15.80 18.32 -11.86
C ALA A 22 -15.96 18.29 -13.39
N VAL A 23 -17.16 18.03 -13.85
CA VAL A 23 -17.60 18.31 -15.22
C VAL A 23 -18.08 19.76 -15.24
N VAL A 24 -17.48 20.58 -16.07
CA VAL A 24 -17.80 22.02 -16.15
C VAL A 24 -18.39 22.37 -17.52
N GLU A 25 -19.01 23.53 -17.63
CA GLU A 25 -19.38 24.07 -18.93
C GLU A 25 -18.13 24.25 -19.78
N PRO A 26 -18.16 23.81 -21.08
CA PRO A 26 -17.03 23.95 -21.97
C PRO A 26 -16.49 25.38 -21.98
N THR A 27 -15.24 25.56 -21.61
CA THR A 27 -14.63 26.87 -21.42
C THR A 27 -13.28 26.92 -22.10
N ASP A 28 -13.07 27.89 -22.99
CA ASP A 28 -11.79 28.12 -23.64
C ASP A 28 -10.78 28.72 -22.64
N ILE A 29 -9.69 28.02 -22.40
CA ILE A 29 -8.54 28.49 -21.64
C ILE A 29 -7.29 28.42 -22.52
N GLU A 30 -6.84 29.58 -22.98
CA GLU A 30 -5.65 29.71 -23.81
C GLU A 30 -5.67 28.85 -25.08
N GLY A 31 -6.85 28.81 -25.75
CA GLY A 31 -7.05 28.04 -26.98
C GLY A 31 -7.37 26.56 -26.79
N VAL A 32 -7.56 26.11 -25.54
CA VAL A 32 -7.97 24.72 -25.23
C VAL A 32 -9.34 24.73 -24.56
N ILE A 33 -10.28 23.95 -25.12
CA ILE A 33 -11.60 23.76 -24.51
C ILE A 33 -11.46 22.83 -23.30
N VAL A 34 -11.76 23.31 -22.12
CA VAL A 34 -11.74 22.58 -20.85
C VAL A 34 -13.16 22.23 -20.44
N GLU A 35 -13.43 20.94 -20.29
CA GLU A 35 -14.73 20.38 -19.85
C GLU A 35 -14.63 19.65 -18.51
N ARG A 36 -13.41 19.43 -18.01
CA ARG A 36 -13.16 18.70 -16.75
C ARG A 36 -12.08 19.38 -15.94
N ALA A 37 -12.26 19.44 -14.62
CA ALA A 37 -11.27 19.97 -13.68
C ALA A 37 -11.13 19.03 -12.47
N SER A 38 -9.90 18.73 -12.08
CA SER A 38 -9.63 17.91 -10.90
C SER A 38 -10.05 18.65 -9.63
N LEU A 39 -10.67 17.92 -8.71
CA LEU A 39 -11.01 18.39 -7.37
C LEU A 39 -10.05 17.85 -6.31
N HIS A 40 -9.02 17.13 -6.73
CA HIS A 40 -8.00 16.45 -5.88
C HIS A 40 -8.59 15.35 -5.00
N ASN A 41 -9.32 15.70 -3.94
CA ASN A 41 -9.93 14.78 -2.98
C ASN A 41 -11.20 15.41 -2.35
N PHE A 42 -11.89 14.66 -1.51
CA PHE A 42 -13.11 15.11 -0.86
C PHE A 42 -12.87 16.16 0.23
N ASP A 43 -11.69 16.18 0.85
CA ASP A 43 -11.32 17.21 1.82
C ASP A 43 -11.19 18.59 1.15
N GLU A 44 -10.65 18.61 -0.08
CA GLU A 44 -10.57 19.85 -0.87
C GLU A 44 -11.95 20.36 -1.28
N ILE A 45 -12.88 19.46 -1.62
CA ILE A 45 -14.29 19.80 -1.88
C ILE A 45 -14.92 20.45 -0.65
N GLN A 46 -14.75 19.84 0.51
CA GLN A 46 -15.27 20.36 1.77
C GLN A 46 -14.61 21.68 2.17
N ARG A 47 -13.27 21.77 2.07
CA ARG A 47 -12.52 22.98 2.42
C ARG A 47 -12.92 24.17 1.58
N LYS A 48 -13.20 23.97 0.30
CA LYS A 48 -13.62 25.03 -0.64
C LYS A 48 -15.13 25.20 -0.70
N ASP A 49 -15.91 24.38 0.00
CA ASP A 49 -17.36 24.32 -0.06
C ASP A 49 -17.88 24.23 -1.51
N ILE A 50 -17.31 23.29 -2.29
CA ILE A 50 -17.68 23.08 -3.70
C ILE A 50 -18.97 22.29 -3.79
N LYS A 51 -19.90 22.79 -4.62
CA LYS A 51 -21.20 22.13 -4.91
C LYS A 51 -21.42 22.03 -6.42
N ILE A 52 -22.24 21.06 -6.84
CA ILE A 52 -22.75 21.04 -8.20
C ILE A 52 -23.62 22.31 -8.40
N ASN A 53 -23.58 22.88 -9.57
CA ASN A 53 -24.16 24.16 -9.97
C ASN A 53 -23.42 25.42 -9.48
N ASP A 54 -22.31 25.31 -8.74
CA ASP A 54 -21.51 26.47 -8.42
C ASP A 54 -20.87 27.10 -9.65
N GLU A 55 -20.75 28.42 -9.63
CA GLU A 55 -19.84 29.16 -10.49
C GLU A 55 -18.42 29.16 -9.87
N VAL A 56 -17.42 28.82 -10.68
CA VAL A 56 -16.05 28.63 -10.24
C VAL A 56 -15.04 29.28 -11.16
N ILE A 57 -13.85 29.59 -10.63
CA ILE A 57 -12.69 29.94 -11.46
C ILE A 57 -11.87 28.68 -11.66
N ILE A 58 -11.65 28.33 -12.93
CA ILE A 58 -10.70 27.31 -13.34
C ILE A 58 -9.44 27.92 -13.91
N ILE A 59 -8.30 27.31 -13.61
CA ILE A 59 -7.00 27.64 -14.19
C ILE A 59 -6.37 26.38 -14.76
N ARG A 60 -5.55 26.56 -15.78
CA ARG A 60 -4.60 25.57 -16.27
C ARG A 60 -3.21 25.99 -15.79
N SER A 61 -2.54 25.14 -15.02
CA SER A 61 -1.19 25.39 -14.52
C SER A 61 -0.21 24.54 -15.34
N GLY A 62 0.48 25.18 -16.30
CA GLY A 62 1.36 24.49 -17.23
C GLY A 62 0.59 23.56 -18.18
N ASP A 63 1.26 22.52 -18.71
CA ASP A 63 0.61 21.47 -19.51
C ASP A 63 -0.23 20.47 -18.67
N VAL A 64 -0.56 20.84 -17.42
CA VAL A 64 -1.11 19.99 -16.39
C VAL A 64 -2.61 20.23 -16.18
N ILE A 65 -3.26 19.27 -15.56
CA ILE A 65 -4.69 19.10 -15.29
C ILE A 65 -5.35 20.41 -14.81
N PRO A 66 -6.45 20.85 -15.44
CA PRO A 66 -7.24 21.99 -14.98
C PRO A 66 -7.73 21.80 -13.53
N LYS A 67 -7.67 22.86 -12.73
CA LYS A 67 -8.10 22.83 -11.32
C LYS A 67 -8.95 24.03 -10.94
N ILE A 68 -9.86 23.82 -9.98
CA ILE A 68 -10.69 24.88 -9.41
C ILE A 68 -9.89 25.62 -8.36
N THR A 69 -9.80 26.96 -8.52
CA THR A 69 -9.08 27.85 -7.58
C THR A 69 -10.01 28.63 -6.67
N LYS A 70 -11.19 29.03 -7.15
CA LYS A 70 -12.16 29.82 -6.41
C LYS A 70 -13.58 29.37 -6.71
N VAL A 71 -14.45 29.39 -5.69
CA VAL A 71 -15.90 29.23 -5.78
C VAL A 71 -16.55 30.57 -5.48
N PHE A 72 -17.58 30.94 -6.23
CA PHE A 72 -18.36 32.16 -6.00
C PHE A 72 -19.60 31.84 -5.16
N THR A 73 -19.40 31.63 -3.87
CA THR A 73 -20.52 31.29 -2.95
C THR A 73 -21.59 32.37 -2.88
N GLU A 74 -21.20 33.64 -3.11
CA GLU A 74 -22.06 34.81 -3.17
C GLU A 74 -23.01 34.82 -4.38
N ARG A 75 -22.80 33.98 -5.38
CA ARG A 75 -23.62 33.85 -6.57
C ARG A 75 -24.60 32.66 -6.51
N ARG A 76 -24.61 31.96 -5.39
CA ARG A 76 -25.56 30.86 -5.19
C ARG A 76 -26.98 31.32 -5.14
N ASN A 77 -27.88 30.52 -5.71
CA ASN A 77 -29.30 30.82 -5.81
C ASN A 77 -30.21 29.73 -5.21
N GLY A 78 -29.63 28.77 -4.51
CA GLY A 78 -30.38 27.66 -3.87
C GLY A 78 -30.53 26.39 -4.72
N THR A 79 -29.93 26.36 -5.92
CA THR A 79 -29.94 25.16 -6.79
C THR A 79 -28.69 24.29 -6.62
N GLU A 80 -27.79 24.68 -5.72
CA GLU A 80 -26.53 24.01 -5.51
C GLU A 80 -26.73 22.71 -4.72
N ILE A 81 -26.08 21.62 -5.21
CA ILE A 81 -26.21 20.27 -4.66
C ILE A 81 -24.90 19.89 -3.99
N ASN A 82 -24.99 19.41 -2.75
CA ASN A 82 -23.83 18.89 -2.02
C ASN A 82 -23.28 17.63 -2.69
N ILE A 83 -21.95 17.46 -2.62
CA ILE A 83 -21.24 16.31 -3.14
C ILE A 83 -20.95 15.35 -1.97
N PRO A 84 -21.68 14.24 -1.86
CA PRO A 84 -21.45 13.29 -0.77
C PRO A 84 -20.14 12.52 -0.96
N ARG A 85 -19.53 12.08 0.14
CA ARG A 85 -18.43 11.11 0.09
C ARG A 85 -18.98 9.74 -0.37
N PRO A 86 -18.34 9.09 -1.36
CA PRO A 86 -18.82 7.81 -1.86
C PRO A 86 -18.55 6.68 -0.86
N THR A 87 -19.46 5.74 -0.75
CA THR A 87 -19.31 4.53 0.07
C THR A 87 -19.06 3.27 -0.76
N SER A 88 -19.31 3.35 -2.08
CA SER A 88 -19.12 2.23 -3.01
C SER A 88 -18.28 2.65 -4.22
N CYS A 89 -17.49 1.71 -4.74
CA CYS A 89 -16.65 1.92 -5.91
C CYS A 89 -17.50 2.08 -7.18
N PRO A 90 -17.28 3.12 -8.00
CA PRO A 90 -18.07 3.33 -9.21
C PRO A 90 -17.82 2.23 -10.27
N ASP A 91 -16.67 1.52 -10.24
CA ASP A 91 -16.32 0.55 -11.26
C ASP A 91 -16.66 -0.90 -10.88
N CYS A 92 -16.59 -1.27 -9.60
CA CYS A 92 -16.83 -2.64 -9.16
C CYS A 92 -17.85 -2.78 -8.03
N SER A 93 -18.45 -1.66 -7.57
CA SER A 93 -19.47 -1.59 -6.51
C SER A 93 -19.02 -2.11 -5.13
N SER A 94 -17.76 -2.49 -4.94
CA SER A 94 -17.22 -2.88 -3.63
C SER A 94 -17.23 -1.69 -2.69
N GLU A 95 -17.39 -1.95 -1.40
CA GLU A 95 -17.31 -0.93 -0.36
C GLU A 95 -15.92 -0.27 -0.36
N LEU A 96 -15.89 1.03 -0.13
CA LEU A 96 -14.68 1.83 -0.14
C LEU A 96 -14.13 2.00 1.27
N LEU A 97 -12.80 1.93 1.40
CA LEU A 97 -12.11 2.38 2.59
C LEU A 97 -11.99 3.91 2.56
N ASP A 98 -12.55 4.57 3.57
CA ASP A 98 -12.38 6.00 3.82
C ASP A 98 -11.46 6.18 5.05
N ASP A 99 -10.22 6.61 4.84
CA ASP A 99 -9.26 6.89 5.91
C ASP A 99 -9.22 8.37 6.33
N GLY A 100 -10.18 9.15 5.85
CA GLY A 100 -10.29 10.59 6.05
C GLY A 100 -9.57 11.39 4.98
N ALA A 101 -8.30 11.14 4.72
CA ALA A 101 -7.51 11.84 3.70
C ALA A 101 -7.78 11.33 2.28
N LEU A 102 -7.93 10.02 2.12
CA LEU A 102 -8.18 9.34 0.85
C LEU A 102 -9.33 8.35 0.96
N ILE A 103 -10.06 8.20 -0.12
CA ILE A 103 -11.06 7.16 -0.28
C ILE A 103 -10.54 6.16 -1.31
N LYS A 104 -10.52 4.86 -0.95
CA LYS A 104 -9.91 3.81 -1.79
C LYS A 104 -10.80 2.60 -1.98
N CYS A 105 -10.81 2.08 -3.20
CA CYS A 105 -11.28 0.74 -3.49
C CYS A 105 -10.17 -0.27 -3.12
N GLN A 106 -10.46 -1.22 -2.25
CA GLN A 106 -9.52 -2.27 -1.85
C GLN A 106 -9.69 -3.59 -2.61
N ASN A 107 -10.73 -3.69 -3.45
CA ASN A 107 -10.96 -4.88 -4.25
C ASN A 107 -9.85 -5.07 -5.29
N LEU A 108 -9.14 -6.19 -5.21
CA LEU A 108 -8.05 -6.54 -6.13
C LEU A 108 -8.55 -6.85 -7.54
N ASP A 109 -9.78 -7.32 -7.67
CA ASP A 109 -10.42 -7.65 -8.95
C ASP A 109 -11.12 -6.42 -9.59
N CYS A 110 -10.97 -5.24 -9.01
CA CYS A 110 -11.51 -4.02 -9.59
C CYS A 110 -10.87 -3.76 -10.97
N PRO A 111 -11.65 -3.60 -12.05
CA PRO A 111 -11.12 -3.40 -13.41
C PRO A 111 -10.09 -2.28 -13.52
N SER A 112 -10.25 -1.20 -12.74
CA SER A 112 -9.31 -0.08 -12.72
C SER A 112 -8.02 -0.34 -11.94
N ARG A 113 -7.97 -1.41 -11.13
CA ARG A 113 -6.81 -1.74 -10.27
C ARG A 113 -5.99 -2.94 -10.73
N VAL A 114 -6.61 -3.88 -11.43
CA VAL A 114 -6.04 -5.21 -11.69
C VAL A 114 -4.61 -5.17 -12.21
N VAL A 115 -4.31 -4.32 -13.18
CA VAL A 115 -2.96 -4.20 -13.76
C VAL A 115 -1.93 -3.84 -12.69
N ASN A 116 -2.22 -2.83 -11.86
CA ASN A 116 -1.26 -2.42 -10.82
C ASN A 116 -1.19 -3.38 -9.65
N SER A 117 -2.30 -4.04 -9.30
CA SER A 117 -2.29 -5.08 -8.28
C SER A 117 -1.37 -6.24 -8.69
N ILE A 118 -1.43 -6.67 -9.95
CA ILE A 118 -0.56 -7.72 -10.48
C ILE A 118 0.90 -7.25 -10.56
N ILE A 119 1.15 -6.02 -11.04
CA ILE A 119 2.51 -5.44 -11.10
C ILE A 119 3.13 -5.38 -9.69
N TYR A 120 2.37 -4.91 -8.70
CA TYR A 120 2.85 -4.85 -7.33
C TYR A 120 3.10 -6.24 -6.74
N PHE A 121 2.16 -7.17 -6.93
CA PHE A 121 2.26 -8.56 -6.51
C PHE A 121 3.53 -9.22 -7.06
N ALA A 122 3.83 -9.01 -8.35
CA ALA A 122 5.00 -9.59 -9.01
C ALA A 122 6.34 -8.92 -8.64
N SER A 123 6.32 -7.76 -7.98
CA SER A 123 7.52 -6.96 -7.72
C SER A 123 8.56 -7.69 -6.86
N LYS A 124 9.83 -7.22 -6.91
CA LYS A 124 10.98 -7.83 -6.23
C LYS A 124 10.79 -7.97 -4.71
N ASN A 125 10.17 -6.96 -4.08
CA ASN A 125 9.94 -6.95 -2.63
C ASN A 125 8.69 -7.76 -2.22
N CYS A 126 7.93 -8.25 -3.18
CA CYS A 126 6.73 -9.07 -3.00
C CYS A 126 7.01 -10.51 -3.45
N MET A 127 6.33 -11.00 -4.47
CA MET A 127 6.50 -12.39 -4.93
C MET A 127 7.74 -12.61 -5.81
N ASN A 128 8.39 -11.53 -6.29
CA ASN A 128 9.61 -11.56 -7.10
C ASN A 128 9.48 -12.46 -8.34
N ILE A 129 8.46 -12.21 -9.16
CA ILE A 129 8.23 -12.97 -10.40
C ILE A 129 9.08 -12.38 -11.52
N ASP A 130 10.24 -12.96 -11.75
CA ASP A 130 11.14 -12.53 -12.81
C ASP A 130 10.47 -12.64 -14.20
N GLY A 131 10.65 -11.61 -15.01
CA GLY A 131 10.05 -11.57 -16.35
C GLY A 131 8.62 -11.02 -16.41
N LEU A 132 7.95 -10.82 -15.27
CA LEU A 132 6.60 -10.22 -15.21
C LEU A 132 6.66 -8.72 -14.93
N GLY A 133 7.30 -7.96 -15.84
CA GLY A 133 7.35 -6.49 -15.76
C GLY A 133 6.07 -5.82 -16.27
N ASN A 134 5.95 -4.50 -16.02
CA ASN A 134 4.74 -3.71 -16.30
C ASN A 134 4.15 -3.94 -17.70
N LYS A 135 4.97 -3.86 -18.76
CA LYS A 135 4.52 -4.06 -20.15
C LYS A 135 3.95 -5.46 -20.39
N ILE A 136 4.50 -6.48 -19.72
CA ILE A 136 4.04 -7.86 -19.85
C ILE A 136 2.69 -8.04 -19.17
N VAL A 137 2.53 -7.49 -17.96
CA VAL A 137 1.23 -7.49 -17.25
C VAL A 137 0.18 -6.76 -18.09
N GLU A 138 0.49 -5.56 -18.59
CA GLU A 138 -0.44 -4.81 -19.45
C GLU A 138 -0.82 -5.61 -20.70
N THR A 139 0.14 -6.27 -21.35
CA THR A 139 -0.12 -7.14 -22.52
C THR A 139 -1.05 -8.30 -22.13
N LEU A 140 -0.75 -9.01 -21.05
CA LEU A 140 -1.55 -10.17 -20.63
C LEU A 140 -2.99 -9.79 -20.25
N VAL A 141 -3.19 -8.63 -19.60
CA VAL A 141 -4.52 -8.13 -19.27
C VAL A 141 -5.26 -7.67 -20.52
N ASN A 142 -4.62 -6.93 -21.42
CA ASN A 142 -5.23 -6.43 -22.65
C ASN A 142 -5.62 -7.58 -23.60
N GLU A 143 -4.78 -8.61 -23.69
CA GLU A 143 -5.04 -9.84 -24.48
C GLU A 143 -5.96 -10.81 -23.74
N LYS A 144 -6.52 -10.42 -22.59
CA LYS A 144 -7.47 -11.20 -21.78
C LYS A 144 -6.93 -12.57 -21.38
N LYS A 145 -5.63 -12.68 -21.15
CA LYS A 145 -4.97 -13.89 -20.66
C LYS A 145 -5.03 -14.01 -19.14
N ILE A 146 -5.10 -12.87 -18.45
CA ILE A 146 -5.26 -12.77 -17.00
C ILE A 146 -6.26 -11.67 -16.65
N TYR A 147 -7.09 -11.90 -15.64
CA TYR A 147 -8.07 -10.96 -15.11
C TYR A 147 -7.81 -10.62 -13.64
N ASP A 148 -7.09 -11.46 -12.93
CA ASP A 148 -6.71 -11.28 -11.53
C ASP A 148 -5.34 -11.91 -11.23
N ILE A 149 -4.94 -11.88 -9.95
CA ILE A 149 -3.68 -12.46 -9.47
C ILE A 149 -3.68 -14.00 -9.58
N LEU A 150 -4.84 -14.65 -9.41
CA LEU A 150 -4.95 -16.11 -9.43
C LEU A 150 -4.71 -16.68 -10.83
N ASP A 151 -5.10 -15.93 -11.85
CA ASP A 151 -4.92 -16.31 -13.25
C ASP A 151 -3.44 -16.49 -13.63
N LEU A 152 -2.52 -15.82 -12.92
CA LEU A 152 -1.08 -16.02 -13.11
C LEU A 152 -0.68 -17.48 -12.94
N TYR A 153 -1.30 -18.18 -11.98
CA TYR A 153 -1.02 -19.58 -11.68
C TYR A 153 -1.73 -20.58 -12.61
N SER A 154 -2.62 -20.07 -13.45
CA SER A 154 -3.33 -20.85 -14.48
C SER A 154 -2.71 -20.73 -15.86
N LEU A 155 -1.75 -19.78 -16.06
CA LEU A 155 -1.09 -19.56 -17.33
C LEU A 155 -0.34 -20.79 -17.82
N LYS A 156 -0.50 -21.08 -19.11
CA LYS A 156 0.17 -22.18 -19.82
C LYS A 156 1.00 -21.63 -20.98
N TYR A 157 1.82 -22.50 -21.55
CA TYR A 157 2.66 -22.17 -22.70
C TYR A 157 1.82 -21.65 -23.87
N GLU A 158 0.71 -22.31 -24.17
CA GLU A 158 -0.21 -22.01 -25.28
C GLU A 158 -0.87 -20.61 -25.14
N ASP A 159 -0.99 -20.10 -23.91
CA ASP A 159 -1.53 -18.75 -23.66
C ASP A 159 -0.56 -17.65 -24.07
N LEU A 160 0.74 -17.96 -24.10
CA LEU A 160 1.83 -17.00 -24.26
C LEU A 160 2.53 -17.09 -25.61
N GLU A 161 2.52 -18.24 -26.29
CA GLU A 161 3.32 -18.51 -27.50
C GLU A 161 3.00 -17.57 -28.69
N ASN A 162 1.76 -17.09 -28.77
CA ASN A 162 1.30 -16.21 -29.84
C ASN A 162 1.41 -14.71 -29.50
N LEU A 163 1.92 -14.36 -28.30
CA LEU A 163 2.09 -12.97 -27.90
C LEU A 163 3.38 -12.38 -28.49
N GLU A 164 3.30 -11.13 -28.96
CA GLU A 164 4.45 -10.44 -29.51
C GLU A 164 5.62 -10.36 -28.51
N GLY A 165 6.80 -10.73 -28.97
CA GLY A 165 8.01 -10.72 -28.14
C GLY A 165 8.14 -11.89 -27.17
N PHE A 166 7.22 -12.88 -27.18
CA PHE A 166 7.34 -14.11 -26.42
C PHE A 166 7.95 -15.21 -27.30
N LYS A 167 9.12 -15.69 -26.87
CA LYS A 167 9.81 -16.84 -27.44
C LYS A 167 9.92 -17.92 -26.36
N GLU A 168 10.11 -19.16 -26.77
CA GLU A 168 10.17 -20.34 -25.91
C GLU A 168 10.94 -20.11 -24.59
N LYS A 169 12.17 -19.59 -24.67
CA LYS A 169 12.99 -19.32 -23.47
C LYS A 169 12.32 -18.34 -22.52
N LYS A 170 11.69 -17.27 -23.03
CA LYS A 170 11.03 -16.24 -22.24
C LYS A 170 9.77 -16.81 -21.58
N ILE A 171 8.99 -17.61 -22.32
CA ILE A 171 7.78 -18.27 -21.80
C ILE A 171 8.16 -19.21 -20.64
N ASN A 172 9.13 -20.10 -20.89
CA ASN A 172 9.55 -21.05 -19.87
C ASN A 172 10.12 -20.35 -18.62
N ASN A 173 10.90 -19.29 -18.80
CA ASN A 173 11.42 -18.52 -17.66
C ASN A 173 10.29 -17.88 -16.85
N LEU A 174 9.28 -17.30 -17.49
CA LEU A 174 8.14 -16.68 -16.81
C LEU A 174 7.32 -17.73 -16.05
N LEU A 175 6.96 -18.84 -16.71
CA LEU A 175 6.18 -19.92 -16.05
C LEU A 175 6.95 -20.51 -14.86
N ASN A 176 8.26 -20.74 -15.00
CA ASN A 176 9.11 -21.19 -13.91
C ASN A 176 9.18 -20.17 -12.77
N ALA A 177 9.28 -18.88 -13.08
CA ALA A 177 9.30 -17.82 -12.07
C ALA A 177 7.99 -17.77 -11.28
N ILE A 178 6.84 -17.96 -11.93
CA ILE A 178 5.54 -18.08 -11.27
C ILE A 178 5.50 -19.33 -10.37
N GLU A 179 5.89 -20.49 -10.88
CA GLU A 179 5.91 -21.74 -10.11
C GLU A 179 6.81 -21.66 -8.88
N ASN A 180 7.95 -20.99 -8.99
CA ASN A 180 8.91 -20.79 -7.90
C ASN A 180 8.37 -19.88 -6.76
N THR A 181 7.22 -19.24 -6.93
CA THR A 181 6.56 -18.50 -5.84
C THR A 181 5.81 -19.41 -4.86
N LYS A 182 5.56 -20.67 -5.23
CA LYS A 182 4.92 -21.65 -4.33
C LYS A 182 5.84 -21.93 -3.14
N GLY A 183 5.26 -22.06 -1.96
CA GLY A 183 6.00 -22.22 -0.71
C GLY A 183 6.63 -20.93 -0.17
N THR A 184 6.38 -19.78 -0.78
CA THR A 184 6.85 -18.48 -0.27
C THR A 184 6.34 -18.22 1.14
N ALA A 185 7.14 -17.49 1.95
CA ALA A 185 6.77 -17.11 3.30
C ALA A 185 5.48 -16.26 3.32
N LEU A 186 4.57 -16.57 4.25
CA LEU A 186 3.24 -15.96 4.37
C LEU A 186 3.31 -14.42 4.38
N HIS A 187 4.24 -13.84 5.12
CA HIS A 187 4.37 -12.38 5.22
C HIS A 187 4.66 -11.71 3.86
N ARG A 188 5.36 -12.39 2.96
CA ARG A 188 5.61 -11.86 1.60
C ARG A 188 4.34 -11.83 0.78
N ILE A 189 3.47 -12.83 0.93
CA ILE A 189 2.16 -12.88 0.27
C ILE A 189 1.29 -11.74 0.79
N ILE A 190 1.19 -11.58 2.11
CA ILE A 190 0.39 -10.49 2.72
C ILE A 190 0.91 -9.11 2.26
N ASN A 191 2.24 -8.90 2.23
CA ASN A 191 2.81 -7.67 1.68
C ASN A 191 2.47 -7.50 0.19
N ALA A 192 2.49 -8.58 -0.60
CA ALA A 192 2.22 -8.56 -2.03
C ALA A 192 0.75 -8.23 -2.38
N LEU A 193 -0.18 -8.42 -1.46
CA LEU A 193 -1.58 -8.02 -1.63
C LEU A 193 -1.77 -6.49 -1.69
N GLY A 194 -0.76 -5.70 -1.27
CA GLY A 194 -0.80 -4.24 -1.34
C GLY A 194 -1.88 -3.62 -0.46
N ILE A 195 -2.08 -4.17 0.73
CA ILE A 195 -3.02 -3.64 1.72
C ILE A 195 -2.57 -2.25 2.16
N GLU A 196 -3.49 -1.30 2.17
CA GLU A 196 -3.17 0.08 2.54
C GLU A 196 -2.58 0.17 3.95
N HIS A 197 -1.53 0.98 4.13
CA HIS A 197 -0.77 1.14 5.38
C HIS A 197 -0.03 -0.11 5.89
N ILE A 198 -0.17 -1.28 5.23
CA ILE A 198 0.48 -2.53 5.62
C ILE A 198 1.66 -2.79 4.68
N GLY A 199 2.86 -2.47 5.13
CA GLY A 199 4.11 -2.79 4.43
C GLY A 199 4.75 -4.08 4.94
N GLU A 200 5.99 -4.34 4.50
CA GLU A 200 6.75 -5.56 4.81
C GLU A 200 6.87 -5.83 6.32
N VAL A 201 7.20 -4.79 7.12
CA VAL A 201 7.38 -4.92 8.57
C VAL A 201 6.08 -5.33 9.26
N ALA A 202 4.98 -4.64 8.94
CA ALA A 202 3.67 -4.94 9.51
C ALA A 202 3.19 -6.33 9.07
N SER A 203 3.35 -6.69 7.80
CA SER A 203 3.02 -8.01 7.27
C SER A 203 3.76 -9.12 8.02
N LYS A 204 5.06 -8.94 8.27
CA LYS A 204 5.88 -9.89 9.01
C LYS A 204 5.39 -10.06 10.45
N GLN A 205 5.10 -8.97 11.13
CA GLN A 205 4.61 -8.98 12.50
C GLN A 205 3.25 -9.66 12.62
N ILE A 206 2.29 -9.31 11.75
CA ILE A 206 0.94 -9.90 11.72
C ILE A 206 1.03 -11.41 11.44
N CYS A 207 1.81 -11.81 10.44
CA CYS A 207 1.94 -13.22 10.08
C CYS A 207 2.66 -14.05 11.16
N LEU A 208 3.64 -13.47 11.85
CA LEU A 208 4.33 -14.13 12.96
C LEU A 208 3.40 -14.37 14.15
N GLU A 209 2.44 -13.46 14.40
CA GLU A 209 1.47 -13.57 15.50
C GLU A 209 0.35 -14.54 15.17
N PHE A 210 -0.26 -14.43 13.99
CA PHE A 210 -1.51 -15.10 13.68
C PHE A 210 -1.35 -16.30 12.72
N GLY A 211 -0.20 -16.46 12.09
CA GLY A 211 0.03 -17.52 11.10
C GLY A 211 -1.04 -17.50 10.01
N LEU A 212 -1.49 -18.68 9.58
CA LEU A 212 -2.55 -18.82 8.55
C LEU A 212 -3.92 -18.28 8.99
N ASN A 213 -4.14 -18.08 10.30
CA ASN A 213 -5.38 -17.48 10.80
C ASN A 213 -5.48 -15.97 10.51
N VAL A 214 -4.45 -15.39 9.91
CA VAL A 214 -4.38 -13.97 9.52
C VAL A 214 -5.62 -13.48 8.75
N ILE A 215 -6.29 -14.35 8.01
CA ILE A 215 -7.51 -14.04 7.26
C ILE A 215 -8.78 -13.82 8.12
N ASN A 216 -8.74 -14.22 9.39
CA ASN A 216 -9.86 -14.12 10.33
C ASN A 216 -9.56 -13.20 11.52
N VAL A 217 -8.44 -12.47 11.48
CA VAL A 217 -8.02 -11.61 12.57
C VAL A 217 -8.95 -10.40 12.67
N ASP A 218 -9.37 -10.08 13.89
CA ASP A 218 -10.21 -8.92 14.18
C ASP A 218 -9.38 -7.66 14.49
N TYR A 219 -10.07 -6.53 14.54
CA TYR A 219 -9.48 -5.23 14.78
C TYR A 219 -8.77 -5.15 16.13
N ASP A 220 -9.39 -5.66 17.22
CA ASP A 220 -8.85 -5.56 18.58
C ASP A 220 -7.55 -6.36 18.72
N SER A 221 -7.50 -7.54 18.10
CA SER A 221 -6.28 -8.36 18.04
C SER A 221 -5.14 -7.66 17.30
N LEU A 222 -5.43 -6.92 16.23
CA LEU A 222 -4.43 -6.18 15.47
C LEU A 222 -3.88 -4.98 16.22
N ILE A 223 -4.74 -4.17 16.87
CA ILE A 223 -4.26 -3.00 17.62
C ILE A 223 -3.50 -3.37 18.90
N ALA A 224 -3.64 -4.60 19.38
CA ALA A 224 -2.85 -5.12 20.50
C ALA A 224 -1.37 -5.35 20.12
N LEU A 225 -1.05 -5.40 18.82
CA LEU A 225 0.33 -5.52 18.34
C LEU A 225 1.07 -4.18 18.42
N ASP A 226 2.30 -4.20 18.97
CA ASP A 226 3.13 -2.99 19.07
C ASP A 226 3.40 -2.40 17.68
N GLY A 227 3.10 -1.12 17.51
CA GLY A 227 3.32 -0.40 16.25
C GLY A 227 2.21 -0.51 15.21
N LEU A 228 1.14 -1.29 15.43
CA LEU A 228 -0.05 -1.27 14.59
C LEU A 228 -1.08 -0.28 15.15
N GLY A 229 -1.32 0.80 14.41
CA GLY A 229 -2.34 1.80 14.75
C GLY A 229 -3.72 1.46 14.18
N GLY A 230 -4.75 2.19 14.66
CA GLY A 230 -6.14 1.95 14.24
C GLY A 230 -6.38 2.02 12.72
N GLN A 231 -5.68 2.90 11.99
CA GLN A 231 -5.78 2.97 10.53
C GLN A 231 -5.28 1.68 9.87
N MET A 232 -4.15 1.14 10.34
CA MET A 232 -3.59 -0.10 9.82
C MET A 232 -4.52 -1.28 10.07
N ALA A 233 -5.04 -1.39 11.30
CA ALA A 233 -5.98 -2.45 11.69
C ALA A 233 -7.27 -2.38 10.85
N ASN A 234 -7.85 -1.20 10.70
CA ASN A 234 -9.04 -0.99 9.88
C ASN A 234 -8.79 -1.37 8.41
N SER A 235 -7.71 -0.87 7.80
CA SER A 235 -7.34 -1.20 6.42
C SER A 235 -7.18 -2.70 6.21
N PHE A 236 -6.57 -3.40 7.17
CA PHE A 236 -6.35 -4.83 7.10
C PHE A 236 -7.66 -5.62 7.16
N CYS A 237 -8.52 -5.31 8.16
CA CYS A 237 -9.80 -5.98 8.32
C CYS A 237 -10.72 -5.77 7.12
N GLU A 238 -10.84 -4.52 6.65
CA GLU A 238 -11.66 -4.20 5.47
C GLU A 238 -11.12 -4.87 4.20
N PHE A 239 -9.79 -4.89 4.01
CA PHE A 239 -9.20 -5.61 2.89
C PHE A 239 -9.51 -7.11 2.92
N MET A 240 -9.34 -7.75 4.08
CA MET A 240 -9.64 -9.18 4.23
C MET A 240 -11.13 -9.46 4.02
N ARG A 241 -12.02 -8.59 4.51
CA ARG A 241 -13.46 -8.72 4.31
C ARG A 241 -13.83 -8.72 2.81
N VAL A 242 -13.23 -7.81 2.02
CA VAL A 242 -13.52 -7.67 0.58
C VAL A 242 -12.88 -8.78 -0.26
N ASN A 243 -11.66 -9.22 0.09
CA ASN A 243 -10.84 -10.10 -0.74
C ASN A 243 -10.67 -11.51 -0.15
N LYS A 244 -11.48 -11.92 0.83
CA LYS A 244 -11.31 -13.17 1.59
C LYS A 244 -11.21 -14.40 0.68
N ASP A 245 -12.12 -14.53 -0.26
CA ASP A 245 -12.19 -15.70 -1.15
C ASP A 245 -10.97 -15.78 -2.08
N LEU A 246 -10.50 -14.63 -2.59
CA LEU A 246 -9.29 -14.54 -3.39
C LEU A 246 -8.06 -14.96 -2.56
N VAL A 247 -7.93 -14.44 -1.34
CA VAL A 247 -6.80 -14.74 -0.45
C VAL A 247 -6.78 -16.22 -0.05
N LEU A 248 -7.94 -16.81 0.24
CA LEU A 248 -8.06 -18.25 0.53
C LEU A 248 -7.58 -19.10 -0.64
N LYS A 249 -8.08 -18.84 -1.86
CA LYS A 249 -7.65 -19.53 -3.07
C LYS A 249 -6.15 -19.36 -3.32
N LEU A 250 -5.63 -18.15 -3.09
CA LEU A 250 -4.21 -17.88 -3.24
C LEU A 250 -3.37 -18.71 -2.26
N PHE A 251 -3.82 -18.87 -1.01
CA PHE A 251 -3.15 -19.73 -0.03
C PHE A 251 -3.20 -21.20 -0.39
N GLU A 252 -4.30 -21.68 -0.98
CA GLU A 252 -4.41 -23.05 -1.50
C GLU A 252 -3.41 -23.31 -2.64
N ILE A 253 -3.24 -22.34 -3.55
CA ILE A 253 -2.34 -22.47 -4.70
C ILE A 253 -0.88 -22.38 -4.28
N ILE A 254 -0.54 -21.38 -3.45
CA ILE A 254 0.86 -21.08 -3.07
C ILE A 254 1.34 -22.00 -1.94
N THR A 255 0.43 -22.46 -1.06
CA THR A 255 0.79 -23.23 0.15
C THR A 255 1.88 -22.50 0.97
N PRO A 256 1.58 -21.32 1.55
CA PRO A 256 2.59 -20.48 2.18
C PRO A 256 3.26 -21.16 3.38
N THR A 257 4.55 -20.86 3.56
CA THR A 257 5.27 -21.24 4.76
C THR A 257 5.04 -20.21 5.86
N VAL A 258 4.84 -20.68 7.10
CA VAL A 258 4.70 -19.83 8.28
C VAL A 258 5.98 -19.87 9.08
N GLU A 259 6.55 -18.70 9.39
CA GLU A 259 7.67 -18.60 10.31
C GLU A 259 7.15 -18.87 11.73
N GLU A 260 7.74 -19.83 12.43
CA GLU A 260 7.43 -20.06 13.84
C GLU A 260 8.05 -18.97 14.72
N LYS A 261 7.31 -18.51 15.73
CA LYS A 261 7.90 -17.68 16.78
C LYS A 261 9.01 -18.49 17.45
N LYS A 262 10.26 -18.07 17.28
CA LYS A 262 11.34 -18.60 18.09
C LYS A 262 11.05 -18.27 19.55
N GLU A 263 10.85 -19.26 20.39
CA GLU A 263 10.82 -19.04 21.83
C GLU A 263 12.15 -18.42 22.26
N VAL A 264 12.08 -17.14 22.61
CA VAL A 264 13.25 -16.46 23.18
C VAL A 264 13.36 -16.90 24.63
N LEU A 265 14.35 -17.75 24.89
CA LEU A 265 14.70 -18.15 26.26
C LEU A 265 14.96 -16.90 27.12
N GLU A 266 14.68 -17.01 28.43
CA GLU A 266 14.97 -15.92 29.36
C GLU A 266 16.45 -15.55 29.29
N ASN A 267 16.71 -14.28 29.01
CA ASN A 267 18.04 -13.71 28.91
C ASN A 267 18.01 -12.20 29.25
N PRO A 268 19.15 -11.56 29.57
CA PRO A 268 19.19 -10.14 29.98
C PRO A 268 18.67 -9.14 28.96
N PHE A 269 18.59 -9.51 27.69
CA PHE A 269 18.18 -8.63 26.59
C PHE A 269 16.70 -8.76 26.21
N LYS A 270 15.99 -9.79 26.69
CA LYS A 270 14.59 -10.02 26.35
C LYS A 270 13.72 -8.85 26.79
N GLY A 271 13.00 -8.25 25.82
CA GLY A 271 12.15 -7.08 26.03
C GLY A 271 12.90 -5.77 26.26
N LYS A 272 14.24 -5.74 26.14
CA LYS A 272 15.08 -4.56 26.39
C LYS A 272 15.31 -3.76 25.14
N THR A 273 15.39 -2.43 25.29
CA THR A 273 15.77 -1.53 24.19
C THR A 273 17.27 -1.30 24.21
N VAL A 274 17.95 -1.66 23.11
CA VAL A 274 19.42 -1.62 22.98
C VAL A 274 19.80 -0.67 21.84
N VAL A 275 20.83 0.14 22.06
CA VAL A 275 21.44 0.98 21.00
C VAL A 275 22.86 0.50 20.77
N ILE A 276 23.27 0.44 19.49
CA ILE A 276 24.62 0.05 19.08
C ILE A 276 25.35 1.29 18.55
N THR A 277 26.59 1.52 19.02
CA THR A 277 27.42 2.65 18.58
C THR A 277 28.90 2.26 18.50
N GLY A 278 29.71 3.02 17.78
CA GLY A 278 31.14 2.77 17.60
C GLY A 278 31.46 1.72 16.54
N THR A 279 32.77 1.46 16.36
CA THR A 279 33.32 0.43 15.45
C THR A 279 33.52 -0.85 16.23
N MET A 280 33.06 -1.97 15.70
CA MET A 280 33.10 -3.28 16.34
C MET A 280 33.78 -4.30 15.43
N SER A 281 34.31 -5.38 15.99
CA SER A 281 34.86 -6.50 15.24
C SER A 281 33.86 -7.30 14.42
N VAL A 282 32.57 -7.19 14.78
CA VAL A 282 31.41 -7.80 14.07
C VAL A 282 30.59 -6.69 13.42
N SER A 283 29.98 -6.97 12.27
CA SER A 283 29.17 -5.95 11.60
C SER A 283 27.97 -5.54 12.48
N ARG A 284 27.58 -4.26 12.42
CA ARG A 284 26.40 -3.76 13.15
C ARG A 284 25.12 -4.50 12.77
N GLY A 285 25.03 -4.97 11.52
CA GLY A 285 23.90 -5.77 11.04
C GLY A 285 23.80 -7.11 11.74
N ASP A 286 24.94 -7.79 11.90
CA ASP A 286 24.99 -9.08 12.57
C ASP A 286 24.70 -8.94 14.07
N ILE A 287 25.26 -7.93 14.73
CA ILE A 287 24.98 -7.66 16.16
C ILE A 287 23.49 -7.32 16.35
N LYS A 288 22.93 -6.51 15.46
CA LYS A 288 21.47 -6.21 15.47
C LYS A 288 20.67 -7.50 15.37
N THR A 289 20.97 -8.36 14.42
CA THR A 289 20.28 -9.65 14.23
C THR A 289 20.43 -10.56 15.47
N MET A 290 21.60 -10.60 16.07
CA MET A 290 21.83 -11.37 17.31
C MET A 290 20.98 -10.86 18.47
N LEU A 291 20.91 -9.54 18.69
CA LEU A 291 20.12 -8.92 19.74
C LEU A 291 18.62 -9.12 19.52
N GLU A 292 18.16 -8.97 18.27
CA GLU A 292 16.77 -9.23 17.90
C GLU A 292 16.40 -10.70 18.12
N ASN A 293 17.29 -11.64 17.82
CA ASN A 293 17.11 -13.06 18.13
C ASN A 293 17.07 -13.34 19.65
N LEU A 294 17.68 -12.50 20.47
CA LEU A 294 17.59 -12.53 21.94
C LEU A 294 16.37 -11.78 22.48
N GLY A 295 15.48 -11.30 21.62
CA GLY A 295 14.26 -10.60 22.01
C GLY A 295 14.46 -9.15 22.41
N ALA A 296 15.60 -8.53 22.05
CA ALA A 296 15.84 -7.10 22.25
C ALA A 296 15.24 -6.27 21.11
N LYS A 297 14.88 -5.02 21.43
CA LYS A 297 14.51 -3.98 20.45
C LYS A 297 15.72 -3.11 20.16
N VAL A 298 16.25 -3.15 18.94
CA VAL A 298 17.42 -2.33 18.57
C VAL A 298 16.97 -0.97 18.03
N ALA A 299 17.34 0.10 18.74
CA ALA A 299 17.02 1.47 18.39
C ALA A 299 18.22 2.22 17.77
N SER A 300 17.92 3.22 16.95
CA SER A 300 18.94 4.04 16.26
C SER A 300 19.48 5.19 17.11
N SER A 301 18.79 5.58 18.18
CA SER A 301 19.13 6.72 19.04
C SER A 301 18.93 6.40 20.51
N VAL A 302 19.76 7.00 21.38
CA VAL A 302 19.69 6.88 22.84
C VAL A 302 18.60 7.81 23.39
N SER A 303 17.75 7.28 24.27
CA SER A 303 16.69 8.00 24.95
C SER A 303 16.52 7.48 26.40
N LYS A 304 15.66 8.10 27.18
CA LYS A 304 15.29 7.61 28.54
C LYS A 304 14.65 6.23 28.55
N LYS A 305 14.20 5.71 27.38
CA LYS A 305 13.63 4.37 27.21
C LYS A 305 14.66 3.33 26.77
N THR A 306 15.95 3.73 26.65
CA THR A 306 17.03 2.81 26.27
C THR A 306 17.52 2.12 27.53
N ASP A 307 17.56 0.78 27.53
CA ASP A 307 18.05 -0.03 28.66
C ASP A 307 19.57 -0.22 28.59
N TYR A 308 20.08 -0.50 27.38
CA TYR A 308 21.52 -0.76 27.17
C TYR A 308 22.07 -0.01 25.96
N VAL A 309 23.32 0.40 26.05
CA VAL A 309 24.11 0.85 24.91
C VAL A 309 25.33 -0.03 24.76
N ILE A 310 25.42 -0.75 23.63
CA ILE A 310 26.60 -1.55 23.28
C ILE A 310 27.52 -0.66 22.46
N PHE A 311 28.77 -0.48 22.92
CA PHE A 311 29.71 0.40 22.27
C PHE A 311 31.00 -0.30 21.88
N GLY A 312 31.56 0.10 20.73
CA GLY A 312 32.86 -0.29 20.26
C GLY A 312 33.82 0.90 20.27
N GLU A 313 34.94 0.77 19.55
CA GLU A 313 35.91 1.85 19.38
C GLU A 313 35.22 3.08 18.72
N ASP A 314 35.66 4.28 19.08
CA ASP A 314 35.13 5.56 18.56
C ASP A 314 33.61 5.71 18.70
N ALA A 315 33.08 5.42 19.89
CA ALA A 315 31.64 5.35 20.15
C ALA A 315 30.85 6.66 19.96
N GLY A 316 31.50 7.83 19.96
CA GLY A 316 30.92 9.14 19.62
C GLY A 316 29.76 9.59 20.50
N SER A 317 28.97 10.56 20.01
CA SER A 317 27.91 11.28 20.75
C SER A 317 26.81 10.39 21.36
N LYS A 318 26.59 9.18 20.88
CA LYS A 318 25.59 8.26 21.46
C LYS A 318 26.07 7.69 22.78
N TYR A 319 27.38 7.47 22.93
CA TYR A 319 27.99 7.03 24.18
C TYR A 319 27.86 8.14 25.24
N ASP A 320 28.23 9.40 24.88
CA ASP A 320 28.14 10.53 25.78
C ASP A 320 26.70 10.74 26.26
N LYS A 321 25.74 10.61 25.37
CA LYS A 321 24.32 10.71 25.68
C LYS A 321 23.82 9.57 26.58
N ALA A 322 24.39 8.37 26.45
CA ALA A 322 24.06 7.26 27.33
C ALA A 322 24.52 7.54 28.77
N ILE A 323 25.73 8.09 28.94
CA ILE A 323 26.25 8.50 30.24
C ILE A 323 25.39 9.62 30.84
N GLU A 324 25.05 10.66 30.05
CA GLU A 324 24.19 11.76 30.49
C GLU A 324 22.82 11.27 31.00
N LEU A 325 22.25 10.28 30.32
CA LEU A 325 20.94 9.72 30.67
C LEU A 325 20.99 8.56 31.68
N ASN A 326 22.17 8.23 32.23
CA ASN A 326 22.41 7.09 33.13
C ASN A 326 21.94 5.75 32.53
N VAL A 327 22.10 5.55 31.22
CA VAL A 327 21.81 4.28 30.55
C VAL A 327 23.01 3.34 30.74
N THR A 328 22.73 2.06 31.02
CA THR A 328 23.78 1.06 31.16
C THR A 328 24.56 0.88 29.86
N VAL A 329 25.88 0.99 29.90
CA VAL A 329 26.77 0.79 28.75
C VAL A 329 27.49 -0.57 28.88
N LEU A 330 27.62 -1.31 27.77
CA LEU A 330 28.21 -2.64 27.70
C LEU A 330 29.31 -2.69 26.64
#